data_3d08f2b65049e69d6ae62a621ef52444
#
_entry.id   3d08f2b65049e69d6ae62a621ef52444
#
_cell.length_a   1.000
_cell.length_b   1.000
_cell.length_c   1.000
_cell.angle_alpha   90.00
_cell.angle_beta   90.00
_cell.angle_gamma   90.00
#
_symmetry.space_group_name_H-M   'P 1'
#
loop_
_entity.id
_entity.type
_entity.pdbx_description
1 polymer ?
#
loop_
_entity_poly.entity_id
_entity_poly.type
_entity_poly.pdbx_seq_one_letter_code
_entity_poly.pdbx_strand_id
1 'polypeptide(L)'
;MTKERTELATPSLSGLLEFWLTKSVAGRPPVPSSISPADLRPWKDNIVVFEVIGEESGTFVYSYYGKALVAAFGQSRLGATLDDLPPEQRAVLQPEYETVRRERLPVARVHTAVFGGRSRSFERLVLPMSSDGVGIDKLLVAAYEMTPRELAARPPLPGGSSSGPVPLTVQKPGASA
;
A
#
# COMPACT_ATOMS: atom_id res chain seq x y z
N MET A 1 -9.19 -25.33 7.57
CA MET A 1 -8.02 -24.44 7.51
C MET A 1 -8.52 -23.02 7.70
N THR A 2 -8.27 -22.46 8.85
CA THR A 2 -8.62 -21.07 9.15
C THR A 2 -7.67 -20.18 8.37
N LYS A 3 -8.17 -19.48 7.37
CA LYS A 3 -7.40 -18.53 6.59
C LYS A 3 -7.14 -17.33 7.49
N GLU A 4 -5.91 -17.18 7.95
CA GLU A 4 -5.52 -16.02 8.77
C GLU A 4 -5.86 -14.74 8.00
N ARG A 5 -6.82 -14.02 8.51
CA ARG A 5 -7.08 -12.64 8.12
C ARG A 5 -5.91 -11.82 8.64
N THR A 6 -5.08 -11.33 7.76
CA THR A 6 -4.13 -10.30 8.16
C THR A 6 -4.94 -9.03 8.40
N GLU A 7 -5.27 -8.78 9.65
CA GLU A 7 -5.95 -7.55 10.04
C GLU A 7 -4.95 -6.40 10.05
N LEU A 8 -5.36 -5.29 9.42
CA LEU A 8 -4.62 -4.03 9.53
C LEU A 8 -4.79 -3.48 10.95
N ALA A 9 -3.67 -3.13 11.57
CA ALA A 9 -3.68 -2.58 12.92
C ALA A 9 -4.11 -1.10 12.94
N THR A 10 -3.87 -0.38 11.86
CA THR A 10 -4.18 1.04 11.72
C THR A 10 -5.62 1.23 11.21
N PRO A 11 -6.52 1.85 11.99
CA PRO A 11 -7.91 2.05 11.57
C PRO A 11 -8.06 2.84 10.26
N SER A 12 -7.20 3.82 10.02
CA SER A 12 -7.21 4.60 8.78
C SER A 12 -6.94 3.71 7.55
N LEU A 13 -6.05 2.73 7.66
CA LEU A 13 -5.79 1.79 6.57
C LEU A 13 -6.93 0.81 6.36
N SER A 14 -7.55 0.35 7.44
CA SER A 14 -8.76 -0.47 7.35
C SER A 14 -9.87 0.26 6.61
N GLY A 15 -10.11 1.52 6.94
CA GLY A 15 -11.08 2.37 6.25
C GLY A 15 -10.76 2.57 4.77
N LEU A 16 -9.49 2.77 4.44
CA LEU A 16 -9.06 2.91 3.03
C LEU A 16 -9.25 1.61 2.24
N LEU A 17 -8.93 0.46 2.84
CA LEU A 17 -9.17 -0.84 2.21
C LEU A 17 -10.66 -1.08 1.96
N GLU A 18 -11.51 -0.79 2.93
CA GLU A 18 -12.97 -0.89 2.77
C GLU A 18 -13.46 0.02 1.65
N PHE A 19 -13.00 1.26 1.60
CA PHE A 19 -13.33 2.19 0.52
C PHE A 19 -12.91 1.63 -0.85
N TRP A 20 -11.66 1.13 -0.97
CA TRP A 20 -11.17 0.51 -2.20
C TRP A 20 -12.04 -0.67 -2.64
N LEU A 21 -12.47 -1.50 -1.67
CA LEU A 21 -13.36 -2.62 -1.92
C LEU A 21 -14.72 -2.19 -2.47
N THR A 22 -15.28 -1.08 -1.99
CA THR A 22 -16.54 -0.54 -2.51
C THR A 22 -16.44 -0.09 -3.97
N LYS A 23 -15.23 0.29 -4.42
CA LYS A 23 -14.96 0.70 -5.79
C LYS A 23 -14.56 -0.47 -6.71
N SER A 24 -14.22 -1.61 -6.14
CA SER A 24 -13.89 -2.82 -6.88
C SER A 24 -15.16 -3.48 -7.44
N VAL A 25 -15.10 -3.92 -8.68
CA VAL A 25 -16.24 -4.55 -9.37
C VAL A 25 -15.87 -5.96 -9.81
N ALA A 26 -16.66 -6.95 -9.42
CA ALA A 26 -16.49 -8.35 -9.81
C ALA A 26 -15.06 -8.89 -9.57
N GLY A 27 -14.45 -8.54 -8.44
CA GLY A 27 -13.08 -8.94 -8.08
C GLY A 27 -11.97 -8.25 -8.85
N ARG A 28 -12.32 -7.23 -9.65
CA ARG A 28 -11.35 -6.42 -10.40
C ARG A 28 -10.96 -5.18 -9.61
N PRO A 29 -9.68 -4.75 -9.68
CA PRO A 29 -9.25 -3.49 -9.09
C PRO A 29 -10.08 -2.31 -9.61
N PRO A 30 -10.27 -1.25 -8.79
CA PRO A 30 -11.00 -0.07 -9.21
C PRO A 30 -10.40 0.60 -10.43
N VAL A 31 -11.25 1.23 -11.22
CA VAL A 31 -10.82 2.16 -12.28
C VAL A 31 -10.40 3.47 -11.60
N PRO A 32 -9.22 4.03 -11.92
CA PRO A 32 -8.75 5.27 -11.29
C PRO A 32 -9.74 6.43 -11.39
N SER A 33 -10.45 6.56 -12.51
CA SER A 33 -11.47 7.60 -12.69
C SER A 33 -12.69 7.47 -11.77
N SER A 34 -12.89 6.31 -11.15
CA SER A 34 -13.98 6.09 -10.17
C SER A 34 -13.65 6.63 -8.78
N ILE A 35 -12.40 7.03 -8.55
CA ILE A 35 -11.92 7.56 -7.28
C ILE A 35 -11.50 9.01 -7.48
N SER A 36 -12.25 9.93 -6.89
CA SER A 36 -11.96 11.35 -6.98
C SER A 36 -10.97 11.79 -5.89
N PRO A 37 -10.26 12.92 -6.07
CA PRO A 37 -9.46 13.50 -5.00
C PRO A 37 -10.27 13.81 -3.74
N ALA A 38 -11.55 14.16 -3.88
CA ALA A 38 -12.44 14.40 -2.75
C ALA A 38 -12.70 13.13 -1.92
N ASP A 39 -12.80 11.99 -2.59
CA ASP A 39 -12.98 10.69 -1.92
C ASP A 39 -11.77 10.34 -1.05
N LEU A 40 -10.58 10.72 -1.47
CA LEU A 40 -9.33 10.42 -0.77
C LEU A 40 -8.95 11.45 0.30
N ARG A 41 -9.76 12.47 0.50
CA ARG A 41 -9.50 13.55 1.48
C ARG A 41 -9.14 13.05 2.88
N PRO A 42 -9.80 12.01 3.44
CA PRO A 42 -9.45 11.51 4.77
C PRO A 42 -8.01 10.98 4.88
N TRP A 43 -7.41 10.53 3.78
CA TRP A 43 -6.09 9.90 3.75
C TRP A 43 -5.03 10.73 3.01
N LYS A 44 -5.38 11.84 2.41
CA LYS A 44 -4.55 12.60 1.45
C LYS A 44 -3.12 12.90 1.92
N ASP A 45 -2.94 13.10 3.21
CA ASP A 45 -1.63 13.47 3.76
C ASP A 45 -0.70 12.27 3.92
N ASN A 46 -1.26 11.07 3.95
CA ASN A 46 -0.56 9.81 4.20
C ASN A 46 -0.53 8.88 2.99
N ILE A 47 -0.86 9.38 1.81
CA ILE A 47 -0.86 8.56 0.59
C ILE A 47 0.21 9.01 -0.39
N VAL A 48 0.62 8.06 -1.18
CA VAL A 48 1.42 8.22 -2.39
C VAL A 48 0.67 7.56 -3.53
N VAL A 49 0.67 8.16 -4.71
CA VAL A 49 0.14 7.55 -5.91
C VAL A 49 1.28 7.34 -6.90
N PHE A 50 1.35 6.16 -7.46
CA PHE A 50 2.28 5.83 -8.54
C PHE A 50 1.52 5.67 -9.85
N GLU A 51 2.08 6.23 -10.92
CA GLU A 51 1.78 5.81 -12.28
C GLU A 51 2.69 4.64 -12.63
N VAL A 52 2.11 3.58 -13.20
CA VAL A 52 2.86 2.42 -13.67
C VAL A 52 3.01 2.52 -15.17
N ILE A 53 4.25 2.65 -15.64
CA ILE A 53 4.59 2.83 -17.05
C ILE A 53 5.32 1.59 -17.54
N GLY A 54 4.91 1.05 -18.69
CA GLY A 54 5.51 -0.15 -19.30
C GLY A 54 4.74 -1.43 -19.03
N GLU A 55 4.84 -2.38 -19.94
CA GLU A 55 4.04 -3.61 -19.90
C GLU A 55 4.71 -4.77 -19.16
N GLU A 56 6.01 -4.96 -19.31
CA GLU A 56 6.72 -6.14 -18.76
C GLU A 56 7.48 -5.86 -17.46
N SER A 57 8.22 -4.77 -17.41
CA SER A 57 8.89 -4.31 -16.19
C SER A 57 8.48 -2.87 -15.94
N GLY A 58 7.46 -2.68 -15.11
CA GLY A 58 6.88 -1.36 -14.89
C GLY A 58 7.86 -0.39 -14.24
N THR A 59 7.92 0.82 -14.77
CA THR A 59 8.51 1.95 -14.07
C THR A 59 7.42 2.58 -13.21
N PHE A 60 7.70 2.72 -11.91
CA PHE A 60 6.79 3.33 -10.95
C PHE A 60 7.19 4.78 -10.72
N VAL A 61 6.34 5.72 -11.16
CA VAL A 61 6.57 7.15 -11.05
C VAL A 61 5.66 7.76 -10.00
N TYR A 62 6.24 8.50 -9.05
CA TYR A 62 5.47 9.21 -8.04
C TYR A 62 4.64 10.34 -8.68
N SER A 63 3.34 10.18 -8.75
CA SER A 63 2.41 11.19 -9.28
C SER A 63 1.72 12.03 -8.20
N TYR A 64 1.72 11.56 -6.95
CA TYR A 64 1.26 12.29 -5.78
C TYR A 64 2.08 11.87 -4.56
N TYR A 65 2.36 12.80 -3.67
CA TYR A 65 3.12 12.54 -2.45
C TYR A 65 2.54 13.34 -1.28
N GLY A 66 1.95 12.65 -0.29
CA GLY A 66 1.28 13.26 0.84
C GLY A 66 2.22 13.99 1.80
N LYS A 67 1.76 15.11 2.34
CA LYS A 67 2.62 15.99 3.17
C LYS A 67 3.09 15.35 4.48
N ALA A 68 2.31 14.44 5.08
CA ALA A 68 2.73 13.72 6.28
C ALA A 68 3.91 12.80 5.98
N LEU A 69 3.97 12.24 4.78
CA LEU A 69 5.09 11.40 4.34
C LEU A 69 6.32 12.23 3.98
N VAL A 70 6.11 13.45 3.45
CA VAL A 70 7.21 14.42 3.29
C VAL A 70 7.84 14.72 4.64
N ALA A 71 7.01 15.01 5.65
CA ALA A 71 7.49 15.30 6.99
C ALA A 71 8.20 14.09 7.63
N ALA A 72 7.69 12.88 7.43
CA ALA A 72 8.28 11.67 7.99
C ALA A 72 9.62 11.29 7.34
N PHE A 73 9.73 11.43 6.01
CA PHE A 73 10.89 10.97 5.23
C PHE A 73 11.82 12.10 4.77
N GLY A 74 11.48 13.35 5.09
CA GLY A 74 12.35 14.50 4.90
C GLY A 74 12.28 15.18 3.54
N GLN A 75 11.63 14.60 2.53
CA GLN A 75 11.49 15.19 1.19
C GLN A 75 10.33 14.60 0.40
N SER A 76 9.82 15.37 -0.54
CA SER A 76 8.89 14.87 -1.56
C SER A 76 9.66 14.18 -2.68
N ARG A 77 9.11 13.08 -3.16
CA ARG A 77 9.65 12.34 -4.33
C ARG A 77 8.77 12.49 -5.56
N LEU A 78 7.88 13.48 -5.55
CA LEU A 78 7.00 13.76 -6.68
C LEU A 78 7.79 13.88 -8.00
N GLY A 79 7.38 13.14 -9.02
CA GLY A 79 8.04 13.10 -10.31
C GLY A 79 9.24 12.15 -10.40
N ALA A 80 9.75 11.64 -9.29
CA ALA A 80 10.83 10.65 -9.25
C ALA A 80 10.30 9.22 -9.52
N THR A 81 11.20 8.30 -9.73
CA THR A 81 10.91 6.86 -9.87
C THR A 81 11.50 6.08 -8.70
N LEU A 82 11.20 4.78 -8.62
CA LEU A 82 11.85 3.91 -7.65
C LEU A 82 13.35 3.79 -7.86
N ASP A 83 13.85 4.00 -9.10
CA ASP A 83 15.28 3.99 -9.40
C ASP A 83 16.04 5.13 -8.72
N ASP A 84 15.36 6.21 -8.36
CA ASP A 84 15.92 7.35 -7.64
C ASP A 84 16.02 7.13 -6.12
N LEU A 85 15.49 6.00 -5.63
CA LEU A 85 15.57 5.64 -4.23
C LEU A 85 16.94 5.06 -3.86
N PRO A 86 17.36 5.19 -2.58
CA PRO A 86 18.49 4.43 -2.08
C PRO A 86 18.34 2.93 -2.39
N PRO A 87 19.44 2.22 -2.74
CA PRO A 87 19.36 0.82 -3.17
C PRO A 87 18.66 -0.10 -2.18
N GLU A 88 18.83 0.12 -0.88
CA GLU A 88 18.19 -0.68 0.16
C GLU A 88 16.67 -0.52 0.16
N GLN A 89 16.18 0.70 -0.04
CA GLN A 89 14.75 0.98 -0.13
C GLN A 89 14.15 0.40 -1.42
N ARG A 90 14.83 0.58 -2.53
CA ARG A 90 14.41 0.02 -3.81
C ARG A 90 14.33 -1.50 -3.77
N ALA A 91 15.30 -2.16 -3.13
CA ALA A 91 15.32 -3.61 -2.97
C ALA A 91 14.11 -4.16 -2.22
N VAL A 92 13.49 -3.36 -1.36
CA VAL A 92 12.26 -3.72 -0.63
C VAL A 92 11.01 -3.38 -1.44
N LEU A 93 10.94 -2.18 -2.00
CA LEU A 93 9.72 -1.67 -2.63
C LEU A 93 9.49 -2.24 -4.04
N GLN A 94 10.54 -2.38 -4.84
CA GLN A 94 10.41 -2.84 -6.21
C GLN A 94 9.76 -4.23 -6.31
N PRO A 95 10.22 -5.27 -5.60
CA PRO A 95 9.58 -6.59 -5.64
C PRO A 95 8.15 -6.58 -5.12
N GLU A 96 7.85 -5.77 -4.09
CA GLU A 96 6.52 -5.65 -3.52
C GLU A 96 5.52 -5.05 -4.52
N TYR A 97 5.90 -3.96 -5.17
CA TYR A 97 5.04 -3.30 -6.16
C TYR A 97 4.88 -4.15 -7.43
N GLU A 98 5.92 -4.84 -7.86
CA GLU A 98 5.83 -5.82 -8.95
C GLU A 98 4.88 -6.99 -8.61
N THR A 99 4.89 -7.44 -7.36
CA THR A 99 3.97 -8.46 -6.89
C THR A 99 2.52 -7.96 -6.94
N VAL A 100 2.26 -6.76 -6.44
CA VAL A 100 0.91 -6.16 -6.49
C VAL A 100 0.45 -6.00 -7.94
N ARG A 101 1.32 -5.57 -8.84
CA ARG A 101 1.02 -5.43 -10.25
C ARG A 101 0.65 -6.77 -10.90
N ARG A 102 1.41 -7.81 -10.61
CA ARG A 102 1.20 -9.15 -11.17
C ARG A 102 0.00 -9.86 -10.56
N GLU A 103 -0.09 -9.86 -9.24
CA GLU A 103 -1.15 -10.56 -8.50
C GLU A 103 -2.48 -9.81 -8.52
N ARG A 104 -2.45 -8.48 -8.73
CA ARG A 104 -3.63 -7.62 -8.78
C ARG A 104 -4.42 -7.59 -7.47
N LEU A 105 -3.75 -7.82 -6.36
CA LEU A 105 -4.30 -7.89 -5.02
C LEU A 105 -3.63 -6.87 -4.11
N PRO A 106 -4.38 -6.32 -3.12
CA PRO A 106 -3.80 -5.49 -2.07
C PRO A 106 -2.73 -6.23 -1.28
N VAL A 107 -1.70 -5.48 -0.87
CA VAL A 107 -0.63 -5.97 0.00
C VAL A 107 -0.47 -5.02 1.17
N ALA A 108 -0.33 -5.56 2.37
CA ALA A 108 0.02 -4.80 3.56
C ALA A 108 1.36 -5.25 4.13
N ARG A 109 2.09 -4.29 4.71
CA ARG A 109 3.38 -4.52 5.33
C ARG A 109 3.61 -3.58 6.49
N VAL A 110 4.27 -4.08 7.55
CA VAL A 110 4.87 -3.23 8.58
C VAL A 110 6.36 -3.13 8.32
N HIS A 111 6.85 -1.91 8.28
CA HIS A 111 8.26 -1.60 8.11
C HIS A 111 8.76 -0.82 9.31
N THR A 112 9.82 -1.31 9.93
CA THR A 112 10.50 -0.63 11.04
C THR A 112 11.89 -0.20 10.57
N ALA A 113 12.19 1.08 10.78
CA ALA A 113 13.51 1.63 10.46
C ALA A 113 13.87 2.74 11.44
N VAL A 114 15.12 3.12 11.43
CA VAL A 114 15.62 4.25 12.22
C VAL A 114 15.54 5.52 11.38
N PHE A 115 14.71 6.45 11.83
CA PHE A 115 14.57 7.78 11.24
C PHE A 115 14.90 8.83 12.30
N GLY A 116 15.88 9.71 12.01
CA GLY A 116 16.26 10.76 12.94
C GLY A 116 16.77 10.25 14.30
N GLY A 117 17.46 9.11 14.33
CA GLY A 117 17.98 8.50 15.57
C GLY A 117 16.93 7.75 16.40
N ARG A 118 15.69 7.62 15.91
CA ARG A 118 14.60 6.91 16.58
C ARG A 118 14.08 5.76 15.73
N SER A 119 13.81 4.62 16.38
CA SER A 119 13.13 3.51 15.74
C SER A 119 11.64 3.87 15.54
N ARG A 120 11.17 3.80 14.30
CA ARG A 120 9.78 4.09 13.93
C ARG A 120 9.23 2.96 13.06
N SER A 121 7.98 2.61 13.30
CA SER A 121 7.29 1.58 12.53
C SER A 121 6.12 2.19 11.76
N PHE A 122 6.02 1.83 10.49
CA PHE A 122 4.91 2.24 9.61
C PHE A 122 4.19 1.02 9.10
N GLU A 123 2.87 1.05 9.17
CA GLU A 123 2.04 0.10 8.44
C GLU A 123 1.71 0.70 7.07
N ARG A 124 1.97 -0.07 6.02
CA ARG A 124 1.78 0.34 4.64
C ARG A 124 0.79 -0.58 3.96
N LEU A 125 -0.14 0.01 3.22
CA LEU A 125 -1.12 -0.67 2.39
C LEU A 125 -0.89 -0.25 0.93
N VAL A 126 -0.75 -1.22 0.04
CA VAL A 126 -0.60 -1.01 -1.41
C VAL A 126 -1.83 -1.52 -2.11
N LEU A 127 -2.50 -0.65 -2.85
CA LEU A 127 -3.78 -0.92 -3.52
C LEU A 127 -3.62 -0.75 -5.04
N PRO A 128 -3.85 -1.81 -5.83
CA PRO A 128 -3.79 -1.71 -7.28
C PRO A 128 -5.02 -1.05 -7.88
N MET A 129 -4.83 -0.33 -8.99
CA MET A 129 -5.91 0.20 -9.82
C MET A 129 -5.64 -0.13 -11.29
N SER A 130 -6.71 -0.27 -12.08
CA SER A 130 -6.63 -0.64 -13.48
C SER A 130 -7.62 0.15 -14.32
N SER A 131 -7.13 0.91 -15.30
CA SER A 131 -7.98 1.69 -16.20
C SER A 131 -8.70 0.82 -17.24
N ASP A 132 -8.10 -0.29 -17.66
CA ASP A 132 -8.62 -1.18 -18.69
C ASP A 132 -9.20 -2.50 -18.14
N GLY A 133 -9.06 -2.74 -16.84
CA GLY A 133 -9.48 -3.99 -16.19
C GLY A 133 -8.53 -5.17 -16.41
N VAL A 134 -7.43 -4.98 -17.11
CA VAL A 134 -6.45 -6.03 -17.44
C VAL A 134 -5.12 -5.78 -16.74
N GLY A 135 -4.46 -4.65 -17.02
CA GLY A 135 -3.18 -4.28 -16.44
C GLY A 135 -3.31 -3.29 -15.29
N ILE A 136 -2.41 -3.35 -14.34
CA ILE A 136 -2.31 -2.37 -13.27
C ILE A 136 -1.51 -1.17 -13.77
N ASP A 137 -2.14 -0.02 -13.83
CA ASP A 137 -1.54 1.23 -14.31
C ASP A 137 -1.40 2.31 -13.24
N LYS A 138 -1.97 2.09 -12.05
CA LYS A 138 -1.77 2.91 -10.86
C LYS A 138 -1.65 2.08 -9.60
N LEU A 139 -0.85 2.57 -8.65
CA LEU A 139 -0.83 2.09 -7.29
C LEU A 139 -1.19 3.23 -6.34
N LEU A 140 -2.14 2.97 -5.44
CA LEU A 140 -2.44 3.84 -4.31
C LEU A 140 -1.78 3.23 -3.08
N VAL A 141 -0.83 3.95 -2.50
CA VAL A 141 -0.07 3.49 -1.33
C VAL A 141 -0.36 4.41 -0.16
N ALA A 142 -0.75 3.85 0.97
CA ALA A 142 -0.92 4.59 2.21
C ALA A 142 0.02 4.06 3.28
N ALA A 143 0.58 4.97 4.08
CA ALA A 143 1.47 4.62 5.18
C ALA A 143 1.16 5.47 6.40
N TYR A 144 1.02 4.82 7.53
CA TYR A 144 0.78 5.44 8.84
C TYR A 144 1.79 4.96 9.84
N GLU A 145 2.32 5.88 10.63
CA GLU A 145 3.16 5.52 11.76
C GLU A 145 2.32 4.80 12.81
N MET A 146 2.83 3.66 13.27
CA MET A 146 2.17 2.87 14.29
C MET A 146 2.55 3.36 15.68
N THR A 147 1.54 3.46 16.54
CA THR A 147 1.77 3.65 17.97
C THR A 147 2.37 2.38 18.59
N PRO A 148 3.09 2.49 19.74
CA PRO A 148 3.57 1.30 20.45
C PRO A 148 2.46 0.29 20.79
N ARG A 149 1.25 0.78 21.06
CA ARG A 149 0.08 -0.05 21.34
C ARG A 149 -0.37 -0.84 20.12
N GLU A 150 -0.46 -0.20 18.96
CA GLU A 150 -0.81 -0.87 17.70
C GLU A 150 0.24 -1.90 17.31
N LEU A 151 1.51 -1.57 17.49
CA LEU A 151 2.61 -2.48 17.22
C LEU A 151 2.58 -3.70 18.14
N ALA A 152 2.29 -3.52 19.45
CA ALA A 152 2.18 -4.60 20.42
C ALA A 152 0.95 -5.49 20.21
N ALA A 153 -0.13 -4.95 19.67
CA ALA A 153 -1.38 -5.69 19.41
C ALA A 153 -1.26 -6.62 18.18
N ARG A 154 -0.19 -6.49 17.40
CA ARG A 154 0.04 -7.32 16.23
C ARG A 154 0.49 -8.72 16.64
N PRO A 155 -0.14 -9.80 16.14
CA PRO A 155 0.35 -11.15 16.43
C PRO A 155 1.77 -11.33 15.90
N PRO A 156 2.66 -11.99 16.64
CA PRO A 156 4.01 -12.28 16.16
C PRO A 156 3.95 -13.14 14.91
N LEU A 157 4.66 -12.71 13.87
CA LEU A 157 4.82 -13.52 12.67
C LEU A 157 5.60 -14.80 13.02
N PRO A 158 5.18 -15.97 12.56
CA PRO A 158 5.95 -17.19 12.77
C PRO A 158 7.29 -17.09 12.05
N GLY A 159 8.37 -17.06 12.82
CA GLY A 159 9.74 -17.18 12.32
C GLY A 159 10.42 -15.90 11.88
N GLY A 160 11.09 -15.23 12.81
CA GLY A 160 12.29 -14.40 12.69
C GLY A 160 12.42 -13.37 11.57
N SER A 161 12.75 -12.15 11.96
CA SER A 161 13.43 -11.08 11.19
C SER A 161 12.91 -10.74 9.81
N SER A 162 12.29 -9.60 9.74
CA SER A 162 11.73 -8.89 8.60
C SER A 162 10.39 -9.43 8.07
N SER A 163 9.37 -8.66 8.34
CA SER A 163 8.04 -8.88 7.77
C SER A 163 8.09 -8.68 6.24
N GLY A 164 8.10 -9.79 5.52
CA GLY A 164 7.84 -9.77 4.09
C GLY A 164 6.43 -9.22 3.79
N PRO A 165 6.17 -8.82 2.54
CA PRO A 165 4.84 -8.38 2.13
C PRO A 165 3.83 -9.51 2.36
N VAL A 166 2.72 -9.18 3.04
CA VAL A 166 1.64 -10.14 3.27
C VAL A 166 0.49 -9.82 2.31
N PRO A 167 0.16 -10.75 1.40
CA PRO A 167 -1.01 -10.58 0.55
C PRO A 167 -2.28 -10.56 1.41
N LEU A 168 -3.08 -9.51 1.24
CA LEU A 168 -4.40 -9.45 1.85
C LEU A 168 -5.37 -10.24 0.98
N THR A 169 -5.83 -11.37 1.50
CA THR A 169 -6.92 -12.07 0.85
C THR A 169 -8.22 -11.35 1.15
N VAL A 170 -8.71 -10.64 0.16
CA VAL A 170 -10.00 -9.97 0.24
C VAL A 170 -11.09 -11.01 0.01
N GLN A 171 -11.83 -11.34 1.05
CA GLN A 171 -13.10 -12.04 0.89
C GLN A 171 -14.18 -11.00 0.60
N LYS A 172 -14.87 -11.17 -0.53
CA LYS A 172 -16.11 -10.48 -0.81
C LYS A 172 -17.10 -10.78 0.32
N PRO A 173 -17.77 -9.79 0.92
CA PRO A 173 -18.90 -10.08 1.79
C PRO A 173 -19.92 -10.90 1.01
N GLY A 174 -20.37 -12.00 1.60
CA GLY A 174 -21.12 -13.04 0.92
C GLY A 174 -22.30 -12.53 0.10
N ALA A 175 -22.38 -13.02 -1.12
CA ALA A 175 -23.65 -13.13 -1.78
C ALA A 175 -24.43 -14.23 -1.00
N SER A 176 -25.33 -13.82 -0.14
CA SER A 176 -26.38 -14.71 0.34
C SER A 176 -27.25 -15.04 -0.86
N ALA A 177 -27.25 -16.31 -1.19
CA ALA A 177 -28.26 -16.87 -2.05
C ALA A 177 -29.62 -16.80 -1.37
#